data_a071e3ec17979c46a567fde45a0be7f7
#
_entry.id   a071e3ec17979c46a567fde45a0be7f7
#
_cell.length_a   1.000
_cell.length_b   1.000
_cell.length_c   1.000
_cell.angle_alpha   90.00
_cell.angle_beta   90.00
_cell.angle_gamma   90.00
#
_symmetry.space_group_name_H-M   'P 1'
#
loop_
_entity.id
_entity.type
_entity.pdbx_description
1 polymer ?
#
loop_
_entity_poly.entity_id
_entity_poly.type
_entity_poly.pdbx_seq_one_letter_code
_entity_poly.pdbx_strand_id
1 'polypeptide(L)'
;MGRKKAIITGASSGIGRATAQRFASEGWDVCVLARRDAELTSLLADLPEGEHLKVVGDYSCPETASQLHASLTASWGRVDALINCAGVAMGAHPIDSDLADWRRPLDIMLDGAVHTTRVAVPLMDEGGRIVHVTSIHGNRVERGSSAYAVVKAALNQYCRALALDLADQGILVNAIAPGFVDTPMSVVDGQSELETQWFRDNYVDGDHLPLRRAGAPAEIAGVALFLAGPDATYITGQVITVDGGLTITF
;
A
#
# COMPACT_ATOMS: atom_id res chain seq x y z
N MET A 1 -15.96 23.42 3.71
CA MET A 1 -15.91 21.94 3.59
C MET A 1 -15.01 21.43 4.69
N GLY A 2 -15.39 20.33 5.37
CA GLY A 2 -14.50 19.67 6.36
C GLY A 2 -13.28 19.07 5.67
N ARG A 3 -12.24 18.73 6.47
CA ARG A 3 -11.04 18.04 5.96
C ARG A 3 -11.43 16.68 5.39
N LYS A 4 -10.76 16.23 4.33
CA LYS A 4 -10.88 14.89 3.79
C LYS A 4 -10.25 13.88 4.75
N LYS A 5 -10.73 12.65 4.74
CA LYS A 5 -10.38 11.60 5.70
C LYS A 5 -9.87 10.35 4.98
N ALA A 6 -8.64 9.92 5.32
CA ALA A 6 -8.00 8.77 4.68
C ALA A 6 -7.59 7.70 5.69
N ILE A 7 -7.90 6.44 5.39
CA ILE A 7 -7.33 5.27 6.08
C ILE A 7 -6.03 4.90 5.37
N ILE A 8 -4.95 4.71 6.13
CA ILE A 8 -3.65 4.31 5.60
C ILE A 8 -3.12 3.11 6.38
N THR A 9 -3.06 1.95 5.73
CA THR A 9 -2.52 0.72 6.33
C THR A 9 -1.01 0.63 6.14
N GLY A 10 -0.32 -0.12 7.01
CA GLY A 10 1.13 -0.24 6.95
C GLY A 10 1.89 1.05 7.28
N ALA A 11 1.25 1.97 8.00
CA ALA A 11 1.75 3.33 8.23
C ALA A 11 2.94 3.44 9.20
N SER A 12 3.40 2.34 9.81
CA SER A 12 4.52 2.38 10.75
C SER A 12 5.89 2.61 10.09
N SER A 13 6.02 2.42 8.77
CA SER A 13 7.29 2.63 8.03
C SER A 13 7.08 2.76 6.52
N GLY A 14 8.15 3.04 5.79
CA GLY A 14 8.22 2.98 4.34
C GLY A 14 7.12 3.78 3.62
N ILE A 15 6.53 3.19 2.60
CA ILE A 15 5.51 3.84 1.76
C ILE A 15 4.29 4.28 2.58
N GLY A 16 3.81 3.44 3.51
CA GLY A 16 2.65 3.79 4.33
C GLY A 16 2.89 4.99 5.23
N ARG A 17 4.07 5.09 5.88
CA ARG A 17 4.45 6.26 6.69
C ARG A 17 4.55 7.53 5.84
N ALA A 18 5.23 7.45 4.70
CA ALA A 18 5.37 8.57 3.78
C ALA A 18 4.00 9.02 3.22
N THR A 19 3.11 8.07 2.95
CA THR A 19 1.74 8.36 2.52
C THR A 19 0.95 9.10 3.60
N ALA A 20 1.02 8.67 4.86
CA ALA A 20 0.36 9.36 5.96
C ALA A 20 0.87 10.79 6.14
N GLN A 21 2.19 10.98 6.10
CA GLN A 21 2.82 12.30 6.16
C GLN A 21 2.38 13.19 4.99
N ARG A 22 2.38 12.66 3.78
CA ARG A 22 1.98 13.41 2.58
C ARG A 22 0.52 13.82 2.63
N PHE A 23 -0.39 12.92 2.98
CA PHE A 23 -1.82 13.24 3.07
C PHE A 23 -2.08 14.28 4.16
N ALA A 24 -1.48 14.14 5.33
CA ALA A 24 -1.63 15.10 6.42
C ALA A 24 -1.09 16.49 6.04
N SER A 25 0.05 16.58 5.34
CA SER A 25 0.61 17.85 4.85
C SER A 25 -0.28 18.56 3.83
N GLU A 26 -1.12 17.82 3.12
CA GLU A 26 -2.13 18.36 2.19
C GLU A 26 -3.50 18.58 2.86
N GLY A 27 -3.54 18.58 4.18
CA GLY A 27 -4.72 18.94 4.96
C GLY A 27 -5.75 17.81 5.13
N TRP A 28 -5.37 16.55 4.94
CA TRP A 28 -6.22 15.41 5.25
C TRP A 28 -6.10 15.01 6.71
N ASP A 29 -7.20 14.53 7.29
CA ASP A 29 -7.14 13.74 8.50
C ASP A 29 -6.81 12.29 8.15
N VAL A 30 -5.90 11.65 8.88
CA VAL A 30 -5.45 10.29 8.58
C VAL A 30 -5.71 9.34 9.74
N CYS A 31 -6.27 8.17 9.42
CA CYS A 31 -6.34 7.03 10.33
C CYS A 31 -5.21 6.07 9.97
N VAL A 32 -4.19 6.00 10.81
CA VAL A 32 -3.00 5.16 10.59
C VAL A 32 -3.16 3.80 11.26
N LEU A 33 -2.96 2.71 10.49
CA LEU A 33 -3.10 1.34 10.97
C LEU A 33 -1.80 0.57 10.75
N ALA A 34 -1.26 -0.02 11.81
CA ALA A 34 -0.15 -0.98 11.78
C ALA A 34 -0.01 -1.70 13.13
N ARG A 35 0.88 -2.70 13.19
CA ARG A 35 1.14 -3.49 14.42
C ARG A 35 2.01 -2.78 15.44
N ARG A 36 2.90 -1.87 15.01
CA ARG A 36 3.92 -1.22 15.85
C ARG A 36 3.40 0.09 16.42
N ASP A 37 3.01 0.06 17.69
CA ASP A 37 2.41 1.19 18.38
C ASP A 37 3.35 2.40 18.50
N ALA A 38 4.61 2.16 18.89
CA ALA A 38 5.58 3.23 19.11
C ALA A 38 5.83 4.04 17.82
N GLU A 39 5.95 3.36 16.67
CA GLU A 39 6.15 4.00 15.37
C GLU A 39 4.93 4.79 14.92
N LEU A 40 3.71 4.28 15.18
CA LEU A 40 2.49 5.03 14.90
C LEU A 40 2.35 6.25 15.81
N THR A 41 2.73 6.13 17.08
CA THR A 41 2.73 7.25 18.02
C THR A 41 3.73 8.33 17.59
N SER A 42 4.96 7.92 17.21
CA SER A 42 5.96 8.84 16.66
C SER A 42 5.46 9.50 15.36
N LEU A 43 4.83 8.73 14.47
CA LEU A 43 4.27 9.29 13.24
C LEU A 43 3.24 10.37 13.55
N LEU A 44 2.26 10.10 14.42
CA LEU A 44 1.22 11.08 14.76
C LEU A 44 1.76 12.36 15.41
N ALA A 45 2.83 12.25 16.19
CA ALA A 45 3.48 13.40 16.81
C ALA A 45 4.18 14.32 15.77
N ASP A 46 4.58 13.76 14.62
CA ASP A 46 5.26 14.47 13.53
C ASP A 46 4.27 15.07 12.52
N LEU A 47 2.97 14.69 12.57
CA LEU A 47 1.98 15.20 11.61
C LEU A 47 1.54 16.62 11.93
N PRO A 48 1.16 17.42 10.90
CA PRO A 48 0.45 18.69 11.11
C PRO A 48 -0.82 18.49 11.93
N GLU A 49 -1.31 19.55 12.57
CA GLU A 49 -2.54 19.53 13.35
C GLU A 49 -3.73 18.99 12.56
N GLY A 50 -4.53 18.08 13.16
CA GLY A 50 -5.68 17.43 12.52
C GLY A 50 -6.38 16.42 13.44
N GLU A 51 -7.52 15.91 13.02
CA GLU A 51 -8.25 14.84 13.70
C GLU A 51 -7.70 13.45 13.31
N HIS A 52 -6.41 13.23 13.54
CA HIS A 52 -5.75 11.97 13.20
C HIS A 52 -6.12 10.85 14.17
N LEU A 53 -6.25 9.63 13.65
CA LEU A 53 -6.58 8.44 14.43
C LEU A 53 -5.46 7.39 14.31
N LYS A 54 -5.35 6.55 15.34
CA LYS A 54 -4.42 5.43 15.39
C LYS A 54 -5.18 4.13 15.71
N VAL A 55 -4.95 3.10 14.91
CA VAL A 55 -5.40 1.74 15.19
C VAL A 55 -4.19 0.82 15.21
N VAL A 56 -3.97 0.14 16.33
CA VAL A 56 -2.85 -0.78 16.50
C VAL A 56 -3.36 -2.21 16.36
N GLY A 57 -2.86 -2.92 15.35
CA GLY A 57 -3.27 -4.31 15.11
C GLY A 57 -2.73 -4.87 13.78
N ASP A 58 -2.91 -6.16 13.62
CA ASP A 58 -2.65 -6.82 12.34
C ASP A 58 -3.86 -6.64 11.42
N TYR A 59 -3.66 -5.99 10.29
CA TYR A 59 -4.78 -5.63 9.42
C TYR A 59 -5.43 -6.84 8.73
N SER A 60 -4.79 -8.00 8.77
CA SER A 60 -5.38 -9.27 8.32
C SER A 60 -6.34 -9.91 9.35
N CYS A 61 -6.36 -9.38 10.59
CA CYS A 61 -7.19 -9.93 11.65
C CYS A 61 -8.58 -9.27 11.67
N PRO A 62 -9.68 -10.04 11.74
CA PRO A 62 -11.05 -9.53 11.83
C PRO A 62 -11.28 -8.59 13.04
N GLU A 63 -10.58 -8.86 14.16
CA GLU A 63 -10.64 -8.04 15.37
C GLU A 63 -10.11 -6.62 15.11
N THR A 64 -9.01 -6.51 14.36
CA THR A 64 -8.46 -5.21 13.95
C THR A 64 -9.41 -4.48 13.01
N ALA A 65 -10.07 -5.19 12.09
CA ALA A 65 -11.10 -4.60 11.24
C ALA A 65 -12.29 -4.05 12.07
N SER A 66 -12.71 -4.78 13.09
CA SER A 66 -13.76 -4.35 14.02
C SER A 66 -13.36 -3.10 14.82
N GLN A 67 -12.12 -3.07 15.32
CA GLN A 67 -11.57 -1.89 16.01
C GLN A 67 -11.46 -0.68 15.08
N LEU A 68 -11.01 -0.88 13.84
CA LEU A 68 -10.96 0.17 12.83
C LEU A 68 -12.35 0.76 12.57
N HIS A 69 -13.35 -0.10 12.31
CA HIS A 69 -14.72 0.32 12.10
C HIS A 69 -15.27 1.15 13.28
N ALA A 70 -15.08 0.66 14.52
CA ALA A 70 -15.54 1.34 15.73
C ALA A 70 -14.88 2.72 15.88
N SER A 71 -13.56 2.82 15.67
CA SER A 71 -12.81 4.08 15.75
C SER A 71 -13.28 5.10 14.71
N LEU A 72 -13.46 4.67 13.46
CA LEU A 72 -13.91 5.54 12.38
C LEU A 72 -15.34 6.04 12.60
N THR A 73 -16.24 5.15 13.01
CA THR A 73 -17.66 5.51 13.25
C THR A 73 -17.78 6.48 14.43
N ALA A 74 -17.04 6.26 15.52
CA ALA A 74 -17.09 7.10 16.71
C ALA A 74 -16.52 8.51 16.47
N SER A 75 -15.46 8.62 15.64
CA SER A 75 -14.75 9.90 15.48
C SER A 75 -15.12 10.62 14.19
N TRP A 76 -15.28 9.90 13.09
CA TRP A 76 -15.39 10.51 11.75
C TRP A 76 -16.75 10.35 11.09
N GLY A 77 -17.39 9.18 11.22
CA GLY A 77 -18.64 8.81 10.56
C GLY A 77 -18.55 8.65 9.03
N ARG A 78 -17.45 9.09 8.41
CA ARG A 78 -17.22 8.98 6.96
C ARG A 78 -15.74 8.80 6.64
N VAL A 79 -15.44 8.31 5.42
CA VAL A 79 -14.10 8.13 4.87
C VAL A 79 -14.09 8.57 3.41
N ASP A 80 -13.07 9.34 3.00
CA ASP A 80 -12.93 9.79 1.60
C ASP A 80 -11.93 8.91 0.83
N ALA A 81 -10.94 8.31 1.51
CA ALA A 81 -9.96 7.44 0.85
C ALA A 81 -9.50 6.26 1.74
N LEU A 82 -9.20 5.13 1.10
CA LEU A 82 -8.49 3.99 1.67
C LEU A 82 -7.21 3.74 0.87
N ILE A 83 -6.04 3.80 1.54
CA ILE A 83 -4.75 3.51 0.94
C ILE A 83 -4.15 2.27 1.61
N ASN A 84 -4.19 1.15 0.91
CA ASN A 84 -3.66 -0.13 1.39
C ASN A 84 -2.17 -0.24 1.05
N CYS A 85 -1.32 0.15 2.01
CA CYS A 85 0.15 0.05 1.90
C CYS A 85 0.73 -1.13 2.69
N ALA A 86 -0.07 -1.79 3.54
CA ALA A 86 0.43 -2.90 4.34
C ALA A 86 0.91 -4.06 3.44
N GLY A 87 2.09 -4.58 3.73
CA GLY A 87 2.68 -5.66 2.98
C GLY A 87 3.85 -6.29 3.73
N VAL A 88 4.24 -7.47 3.29
CA VAL A 88 5.38 -8.21 3.80
C VAL A 88 6.21 -8.73 2.62
N ALA A 89 7.54 -8.64 2.72
CA ALA A 89 8.44 -9.37 1.85
C ALA A 89 8.62 -10.77 2.44
N MET A 90 8.12 -11.78 1.76
CA MET A 90 8.27 -13.17 2.19
C MET A 90 8.57 -14.02 0.95
N GLY A 91 9.76 -14.58 0.93
CA GLY A 91 10.13 -15.63 -0.02
C GLY A 91 9.63 -16.99 0.47
N ALA A 92 9.06 -17.76 -0.42
CA ALA A 92 8.73 -19.16 -0.18
C ALA A 92 8.98 -19.94 -1.48
N HIS A 93 9.73 -21.03 -1.40
CA HIS A 93 9.98 -21.85 -2.58
C HIS A 93 8.67 -22.57 -2.98
N PRO A 94 8.29 -22.56 -4.27
CA PRO A 94 6.95 -23.04 -4.69
C PRO A 94 6.74 -24.53 -4.49
N ILE A 95 7.80 -25.31 -4.38
CA ILE A 95 7.74 -26.77 -4.27
C ILE A 95 8.13 -27.26 -2.87
N ASP A 96 9.18 -26.66 -2.26
CA ASP A 96 9.82 -27.20 -1.06
C ASP A 96 9.34 -26.53 0.23
N SER A 97 8.61 -25.40 0.15
CA SER A 97 8.02 -24.76 1.34
C SER A 97 6.74 -25.46 1.77
N ASP A 98 6.47 -25.45 3.06
CA ASP A 98 5.15 -25.83 3.55
C ASP A 98 4.06 -24.94 2.93
N LEU A 99 2.91 -25.51 2.62
CA LEU A 99 1.80 -24.80 2.01
C LEU A 99 1.32 -23.63 2.89
N ALA A 100 1.37 -23.76 4.21
CA ALA A 100 1.02 -22.71 5.14
C ALA A 100 1.95 -21.50 5.02
N ASP A 101 3.26 -21.73 4.94
CA ASP A 101 4.26 -20.66 4.76
C ASP A 101 4.11 -20.00 3.39
N TRP A 102 3.85 -20.80 2.36
CA TRP A 102 3.63 -20.25 1.01
C TRP A 102 2.34 -19.39 0.95
N ARG A 103 1.28 -19.77 1.68
CA ARG A 103 0.00 -19.03 1.71
C ARG A 103 0.05 -17.77 2.57
N ARG A 104 0.93 -17.72 3.55
CA ARG A 104 0.98 -16.61 4.53
C ARG A 104 0.99 -15.20 3.94
N PRO A 105 1.71 -14.89 2.83
CA PRO A 105 1.59 -13.60 2.17
C PRO A 105 0.19 -13.27 1.66
N LEU A 106 -0.56 -14.29 1.18
CA LEU A 106 -1.95 -14.12 0.74
C LEU A 106 -2.85 -13.79 1.93
N ASP A 107 -2.76 -14.58 3.00
CA ASP A 107 -3.55 -14.39 4.21
C ASP A 107 -3.31 -13.00 4.82
N ILE A 108 -2.06 -12.51 4.79
CA ILE A 108 -1.75 -11.18 5.28
C ILE A 108 -2.22 -10.09 4.31
N MET A 109 -1.79 -10.12 3.05
CA MET A 109 -1.94 -8.98 2.15
C MET A 109 -3.30 -8.93 1.45
N LEU A 110 -3.83 -10.07 1.00
CA LEU A 110 -5.12 -10.12 0.32
C LEU A 110 -6.27 -10.03 1.33
N ASP A 111 -6.28 -10.87 2.36
CA ASP A 111 -7.35 -10.84 3.36
C ASP A 111 -7.40 -9.51 4.10
N GLY A 112 -6.23 -8.94 4.44
CA GLY A 112 -6.16 -7.61 5.03
C GLY A 112 -6.72 -6.51 4.13
N ALA A 113 -6.46 -6.56 2.83
CA ALA A 113 -7.05 -5.62 1.88
C ALA A 113 -8.56 -5.78 1.78
N VAL A 114 -9.07 -7.03 1.82
CA VAL A 114 -10.51 -7.33 1.84
C VAL A 114 -11.15 -6.81 3.13
N HIS A 115 -10.55 -7.05 4.29
CA HIS A 115 -11.08 -6.58 5.58
C HIS A 115 -11.17 -5.05 5.63
N THR A 116 -10.11 -4.36 5.27
CA THR A 116 -10.09 -2.89 5.30
C THR A 116 -11.05 -2.27 4.27
N THR A 117 -11.20 -2.87 3.09
CA THR A 117 -12.18 -2.45 2.09
C THR A 117 -13.61 -2.59 2.60
N ARG A 118 -13.95 -3.73 3.24
CA ARG A 118 -15.26 -3.96 3.84
C ARG A 118 -15.60 -2.99 4.98
N VAL A 119 -14.59 -2.47 5.67
CA VAL A 119 -14.76 -1.41 6.68
C VAL A 119 -14.95 -0.05 6.02
N ALA A 120 -14.15 0.25 5.00
CA ALA A 120 -14.11 1.59 4.41
C ALA A 120 -15.33 1.89 3.51
N VAL A 121 -15.72 0.96 2.63
CA VAL A 121 -16.76 1.18 1.62
C VAL A 121 -18.11 1.63 2.22
N PRO A 122 -18.64 1.03 3.30
CA PRO A 122 -19.89 1.49 3.91
C PRO A 122 -19.83 2.90 4.52
N LEU A 123 -18.62 3.46 4.70
CA LEU A 123 -18.37 4.80 5.22
C LEU A 123 -17.98 5.80 4.10
N MET A 124 -17.97 5.36 2.84
CA MET A 124 -17.66 6.21 1.69
C MET A 124 -18.94 6.71 1.02
N ASP A 125 -18.93 7.98 0.65
CA ASP A 125 -19.92 8.59 -0.23
C ASP A 125 -19.43 8.52 -1.69
N GLU A 126 -20.27 9.03 -2.63
CA GLU A 126 -19.86 9.27 -4.01
C GLU A 126 -18.58 10.11 -4.06
N GLY A 127 -17.64 9.67 -4.86
CA GLY A 127 -16.31 10.27 -4.93
C GLY A 127 -15.28 9.62 -4.00
N GLY A 128 -15.59 8.53 -3.30
CA GLY A 128 -14.66 7.72 -2.53
C GLY A 128 -13.51 7.18 -3.38
N ARG A 129 -12.36 6.95 -2.77
CA ARG A 129 -11.13 6.49 -3.43
C ARG A 129 -10.51 5.30 -2.71
N ILE A 130 -10.17 4.25 -3.45
CA ILE A 130 -9.40 3.12 -2.93
C ILE A 130 -8.13 2.97 -3.76
N VAL A 131 -6.98 2.92 -3.09
CA VAL A 131 -5.68 2.73 -3.74
C VAL A 131 -4.94 1.57 -3.06
N HIS A 132 -4.63 0.52 -3.84
CA HIS A 132 -3.83 -0.60 -3.36
C HIS A 132 -2.36 -0.42 -3.78
N VAL A 133 -1.42 -0.48 -2.84
CA VAL A 133 0.00 -0.55 -3.16
C VAL A 133 0.37 -2.02 -3.41
N THR A 134 0.50 -2.36 -4.68
CA THR A 134 0.82 -3.71 -5.13
C THR A 134 2.34 -3.88 -5.37
N SER A 135 2.78 -4.27 -6.53
CA SER A 135 4.18 -4.36 -6.96
C SER A 135 4.25 -4.64 -8.46
N ILE A 136 5.37 -4.34 -9.10
CA ILE A 136 5.71 -4.87 -10.41
C ILE A 136 5.62 -6.40 -10.45
N HIS A 137 5.83 -7.08 -9.33
CA HIS A 137 5.70 -8.54 -9.19
C HIS A 137 4.25 -9.04 -9.40
N GLY A 138 3.26 -8.18 -9.43
CA GLY A 138 1.92 -8.54 -9.87
C GLY A 138 1.79 -8.81 -11.38
N ASN A 139 2.79 -8.41 -12.19
CA ASN A 139 2.85 -8.62 -13.64
C ASN A 139 4.18 -9.25 -14.09
N ARG A 140 5.20 -9.23 -13.25
CA ARG A 140 6.54 -9.80 -13.48
C ARG A 140 6.86 -10.75 -12.34
N VAL A 141 7.86 -11.60 -12.53
CA VAL A 141 8.26 -12.56 -11.51
C VAL A 141 9.77 -12.56 -11.36
N GLU A 142 10.21 -12.89 -10.16
CA GLU A 142 11.58 -13.12 -9.81
C GLU A 142 11.73 -14.52 -9.16
N ARG A 143 12.93 -15.09 -9.23
CA ARG A 143 13.18 -16.39 -8.60
C ARG A 143 12.98 -16.30 -7.08
N GLY A 144 12.28 -17.28 -6.50
CA GLY A 144 11.98 -17.33 -5.07
C GLY A 144 10.83 -16.45 -4.60
N SER A 145 10.20 -15.65 -5.47
CA SER A 145 9.12 -14.72 -5.11
C SER A 145 7.71 -15.22 -5.43
N SER A 146 7.52 -16.52 -5.65
CA SER A 146 6.24 -17.04 -6.17
C SER A 146 5.01 -16.65 -5.33
N ALA A 147 5.07 -16.80 -4.02
CA ALA A 147 3.97 -16.45 -3.11
C ALA A 147 3.68 -14.93 -3.13
N TYR A 148 4.74 -14.13 -3.12
CA TYR A 148 4.64 -12.68 -3.19
C TYR A 148 4.06 -12.21 -4.54
N ALA A 149 4.56 -12.76 -5.65
CA ALA A 149 4.07 -12.44 -6.98
C ALA A 149 2.58 -12.79 -7.15
N VAL A 150 2.18 -13.98 -6.66
CA VAL A 150 0.77 -14.42 -6.72
C VAL A 150 -0.15 -13.49 -5.94
N VAL A 151 0.21 -13.09 -4.72
CA VAL A 151 -0.65 -12.17 -3.96
C VAL A 151 -0.69 -10.78 -4.59
N LYS A 152 0.41 -10.28 -5.15
CA LYS A 152 0.41 -8.98 -5.84
C LYS A 152 -0.41 -9.01 -7.13
N ALA A 153 -0.40 -10.13 -7.86
CA ALA A 153 -1.30 -10.35 -9.00
C ALA A 153 -2.77 -10.44 -8.55
N ALA A 154 -3.05 -11.14 -7.44
CA ALA A 154 -4.39 -11.21 -6.86
C ALA A 154 -4.91 -9.82 -6.45
N LEU A 155 -4.08 -8.98 -5.83
CA LEU A 155 -4.43 -7.60 -5.49
C LEU A 155 -4.68 -6.73 -6.73
N ASN A 156 -3.90 -6.91 -7.82
CA ASN A 156 -4.17 -6.23 -9.09
C ASN A 156 -5.54 -6.61 -9.66
N GLN A 157 -5.90 -7.89 -9.57
CA GLN A 157 -7.21 -8.36 -10.04
C GLN A 157 -8.35 -7.95 -9.09
N TYR A 158 -8.10 -7.96 -7.77
CA TYR A 158 -9.06 -7.46 -6.78
C TYR A 158 -9.37 -5.97 -7.00
N CYS A 159 -8.35 -5.15 -7.29
CA CYS A 159 -8.52 -3.75 -7.70
C CYS A 159 -9.49 -3.60 -8.88
N ARG A 160 -9.32 -4.40 -9.94
CA ARG A 160 -10.19 -4.34 -11.13
C ARG A 160 -11.62 -4.78 -10.83
N ALA A 161 -11.78 -5.84 -10.04
CA ALA A 161 -13.10 -6.33 -9.63
C ALA A 161 -13.84 -5.26 -8.81
N LEU A 162 -13.20 -4.69 -7.79
CA LEU A 162 -13.77 -3.62 -6.98
C LEU A 162 -14.10 -2.38 -7.82
N ALA A 163 -13.25 -2.01 -8.77
CA ALA A 163 -13.51 -0.86 -9.65
C ALA A 163 -14.80 -1.04 -10.45
N LEU A 164 -15.10 -2.25 -10.89
CA LEU A 164 -16.33 -2.58 -11.59
C LEU A 164 -17.54 -2.60 -10.63
N ASP A 165 -17.39 -3.29 -9.47
CA ASP A 165 -18.49 -3.50 -8.53
C ASP A 165 -18.90 -2.20 -7.80
N LEU A 166 -17.99 -1.23 -7.67
CA LEU A 166 -18.24 0.03 -6.96
C LEU A 166 -18.46 1.25 -7.88
N ALA A 167 -18.43 1.04 -9.21
CA ALA A 167 -18.60 2.12 -10.18
C ALA A 167 -19.94 2.87 -10.02
N ASP A 168 -21.03 2.15 -9.82
CA ASP A 168 -22.36 2.72 -9.64
C ASP A 168 -22.50 3.54 -8.34
N GLN A 169 -21.60 3.34 -7.40
CA GLN A 169 -21.50 4.13 -6.15
C GLN A 169 -20.57 5.35 -6.31
N GLY A 170 -19.98 5.56 -7.48
CA GLY A 170 -19.04 6.64 -7.73
C GLY A 170 -17.68 6.47 -6.99
N ILE A 171 -17.36 5.27 -6.50
CA ILE A 171 -16.10 4.97 -5.82
C ILE A 171 -15.09 4.49 -6.86
N LEU A 172 -13.93 5.15 -6.94
CA LEU A 172 -12.87 4.79 -7.86
C LEU A 172 -11.80 3.95 -7.17
N VAL A 173 -11.40 2.86 -7.81
CA VAL A 173 -10.43 1.92 -7.26
C VAL A 173 -9.25 1.75 -8.20
N ASN A 174 -8.03 2.02 -7.72
CA ASN A 174 -6.82 1.89 -8.50
C ASN A 174 -5.72 1.19 -7.70
N ALA A 175 -4.66 0.79 -8.37
CA ALA A 175 -3.48 0.22 -7.77
C ALA A 175 -2.22 0.97 -8.23
N ILE A 176 -1.21 1.00 -7.37
CA ILE A 176 0.15 1.43 -7.69
C ILE A 176 1.03 0.18 -7.63
N ALA A 177 1.83 -0.04 -8.65
CA ALA A 177 2.81 -1.12 -8.72
C ALA A 177 4.23 -0.56 -8.67
N PRO A 178 4.81 -0.40 -7.45
CA PRO A 178 6.18 0.06 -7.31
C PRO A 178 7.20 -0.96 -7.82
N GLY A 179 8.35 -0.47 -8.30
CA GLY A 179 9.59 -1.21 -8.42
C GLY A 179 10.37 -1.19 -7.10
N PHE A 180 11.71 -1.04 -7.19
CA PHE A 180 12.55 -0.87 -6.01
C PHE A 180 12.28 0.47 -5.32
N VAL A 181 11.96 0.42 -4.03
CA VAL A 181 11.73 1.60 -3.19
C VAL A 181 12.56 1.46 -1.92
N ASP A 182 13.30 2.50 -1.55
CA ASP A 182 14.12 2.52 -0.34
C ASP A 182 13.25 2.53 0.92
N THR A 183 13.06 1.36 1.49
CA THR A 183 12.21 1.10 2.65
C THR A 183 12.85 0.05 3.55
N PRO A 184 12.40 -0.09 4.80
CA PRO A 184 12.84 -1.21 5.65
C PRO A 184 12.55 -2.60 5.06
N MET A 185 11.69 -2.72 4.05
CA MET A 185 11.40 -3.98 3.36
C MET A 185 12.59 -4.45 2.49
N SER A 186 13.44 -3.54 2.02
CA SER A 186 14.66 -3.85 1.27
C SER A 186 15.86 -4.20 2.16
N VAL A 187 15.67 -4.23 3.48
CA VAL A 187 16.73 -4.62 4.42
C VAL A 187 16.59 -6.10 4.77
N VAL A 188 17.56 -6.90 4.35
CA VAL A 188 17.65 -8.34 4.62
C VAL A 188 18.90 -8.56 5.49
N ASP A 189 18.75 -9.27 6.61
CA ASP A 189 19.83 -9.56 7.56
C ASP A 189 20.63 -8.32 8.00
N GLY A 190 19.96 -7.19 8.13
CA GLY A 190 20.54 -5.91 8.56
C GLY A 190 21.29 -5.14 7.48
N GLN A 191 21.31 -5.62 6.24
CA GLN A 191 21.91 -4.94 5.10
C GLN A 191 20.85 -4.54 4.08
N SER A 192 20.95 -3.32 3.56
CA SER A 192 20.08 -2.88 2.46
C SER A 192 20.48 -3.62 1.17
N GLU A 193 19.53 -4.34 0.56
CA GLU A 193 19.70 -4.97 -0.74
C GLU A 193 20.09 -3.94 -1.81
N LEU A 194 19.56 -2.73 -1.71
CA LEU A 194 19.77 -1.62 -2.65
C LEU A 194 21.21 -1.05 -2.61
N GLU A 195 21.96 -1.33 -1.53
CA GLU A 195 23.37 -0.90 -1.35
C GLU A 195 24.37 -1.98 -1.73
N THR A 196 23.92 -3.18 -2.07
CA THR A 196 24.79 -4.28 -2.44
C THR A 196 25.49 -4.05 -3.78
N GLN A 197 26.70 -4.62 -3.92
CA GLN A 197 27.42 -4.59 -5.20
C GLN A 197 26.60 -5.31 -6.29
N TRP A 198 25.90 -6.41 -5.92
CA TRP A 198 25.03 -7.13 -6.85
C TRP A 198 23.92 -6.25 -7.41
N PHE A 199 23.28 -5.43 -6.57
CA PHE A 199 22.24 -4.50 -7.03
C PHE A 199 22.81 -3.46 -8.02
N ARG A 200 23.99 -2.90 -7.69
CA ARG A 200 24.69 -1.96 -8.57
C ARG A 200 25.01 -2.58 -9.93
N ASP A 201 25.67 -3.75 -9.92
CA ASP A 201 26.10 -4.40 -11.14
C ASP A 201 24.95 -4.80 -12.06
N ASN A 202 23.81 -5.24 -11.47
CA ASN A 202 22.68 -5.72 -12.26
C ASN A 202 21.70 -4.62 -12.67
N TYR A 203 21.43 -3.66 -11.79
CA TYR A 203 20.33 -2.70 -12.01
C TYR A 203 20.83 -1.29 -12.33
N VAL A 204 21.93 -0.85 -11.76
CA VAL A 204 22.45 0.51 -11.96
C VAL A 204 23.43 0.55 -13.11
N ASP A 205 24.52 -0.23 -13.02
CA ASP A 205 25.60 -0.26 -14.01
C ASP A 205 25.24 -1.17 -15.21
N GLY A 206 24.44 -2.21 -14.97
CA GLY A 206 23.90 -3.11 -16.00
C GLY A 206 22.76 -2.52 -16.83
N ASP A 207 22.38 -1.27 -16.58
CA ASP A 207 21.38 -0.50 -17.35
C ASP A 207 19.94 -1.05 -17.33
N HIS A 208 19.64 -1.99 -16.40
CA HIS A 208 18.30 -2.55 -16.24
C HIS A 208 17.34 -1.61 -15.49
N LEU A 209 17.84 -0.60 -14.79
CA LEU A 209 17.05 0.42 -14.10
C LEU A 209 17.37 1.80 -14.71
N PRO A 210 16.56 2.29 -15.66
CA PRO A 210 16.84 3.53 -16.39
C PRO A 210 17.11 4.76 -15.53
N LEU A 211 16.38 4.92 -14.40
CA LEU A 211 16.65 6.02 -13.47
C LEU A 211 17.84 5.76 -12.53
N ARG A 212 18.48 4.58 -12.59
CA ARG A 212 19.71 4.20 -11.87
C ARG A 212 19.67 4.39 -10.36
N ARG A 213 18.48 4.36 -9.78
CA ARG A 213 18.27 4.44 -8.33
C ARG A 213 16.94 3.81 -7.93
N ALA A 214 16.85 3.37 -6.71
CA ALA A 214 15.56 3.07 -6.10
C ALA A 214 14.71 4.35 -5.96
N GLY A 215 13.40 4.21 -5.95
CA GLY A 215 12.47 5.27 -5.64
C GLY A 215 12.46 5.58 -4.15
N ALA A 216 12.13 6.81 -3.78
CA ALA A 216 11.85 7.17 -2.40
C ALA A 216 10.37 6.86 -2.06
N PRO A 217 10.04 6.50 -0.81
CA PRO A 217 8.65 6.30 -0.38
C PRO A 217 7.73 7.48 -0.69
N ALA A 218 8.24 8.70 -0.64
CA ALA A 218 7.51 9.93 -0.96
C ALA A 218 7.07 10.01 -2.43
N GLU A 219 7.80 9.39 -3.36
CA GLU A 219 7.45 9.34 -4.78
C GLU A 219 6.19 8.46 -5.00
N ILE A 220 6.07 7.37 -4.25
CA ILE A 220 4.87 6.53 -4.26
C ILE A 220 3.69 7.22 -3.55
N ALA A 221 3.96 7.89 -2.43
CA ALA A 221 2.95 8.68 -1.71
C ALA A 221 2.34 9.81 -2.57
N GLY A 222 3.15 10.43 -3.43
CA GLY A 222 2.68 11.44 -4.39
C GLY A 222 1.67 10.87 -5.40
N VAL A 223 1.92 9.67 -5.92
CA VAL A 223 1.00 8.99 -6.83
C VAL A 223 -0.28 8.55 -6.09
N ALA A 224 -0.17 8.08 -4.85
CA ALA A 224 -1.33 7.74 -4.03
C ALA A 224 -2.23 8.96 -3.78
N LEU A 225 -1.64 10.12 -3.48
CA LEU A 225 -2.38 11.37 -3.30
C LEU A 225 -3.05 11.84 -4.60
N PHE A 226 -2.36 11.75 -5.74
CA PHE A 226 -2.94 12.05 -7.05
C PHE A 226 -4.17 11.17 -7.31
N LEU A 227 -4.07 9.86 -7.12
CA LEU A 227 -5.19 8.94 -7.33
C LEU A 227 -6.35 9.16 -6.35
N ALA A 228 -6.08 9.66 -5.14
CA ALA A 228 -7.10 10.05 -4.16
C ALA A 228 -7.63 11.47 -4.38
N GLY A 229 -7.01 12.22 -5.29
CA GLY A 229 -7.29 13.63 -5.55
C GLY A 229 -8.36 13.89 -6.60
N PRO A 230 -8.64 15.18 -6.85
CA PRO A 230 -9.65 15.61 -7.83
C PRO A 230 -9.21 15.42 -9.29
N ASP A 231 -7.91 15.25 -9.54
CA ASP A 231 -7.38 15.17 -10.91
C ASP A 231 -7.44 13.75 -11.50
N ALA A 232 -7.85 12.73 -10.69
CA ALA A 232 -7.95 11.34 -11.09
C ALA A 232 -9.41 10.84 -11.26
N THR A 233 -10.35 11.73 -11.54
CA THR A 233 -11.80 11.40 -11.55
C THR A 233 -12.24 10.49 -12.70
N TYR A 234 -11.40 10.28 -13.70
CA TYR A 234 -11.68 9.38 -14.82
C TYR A 234 -10.70 8.19 -14.89
N ILE A 235 -10.06 7.87 -13.75
CA ILE A 235 -9.11 6.77 -13.61
C ILE A 235 -9.68 5.76 -12.61
N THR A 236 -10.07 4.57 -13.10
CA THR A 236 -10.51 3.44 -12.25
C THR A 236 -10.09 2.12 -12.86
N GLY A 237 -9.86 1.09 -12.04
CA GLY A 237 -9.42 -0.24 -12.45
C GLY A 237 -7.97 -0.31 -12.95
N GLN A 238 -7.19 0.76 -12.80
CA GLN A 238 -5.84 0.84 -13.34
C GLN A 238 -4.79 0.36 -12.32
N VAL A 239 -3.73 -0.25 -12.86
CA VAL A 239 -2.51 -0.58 -12.12
C VAL A 239 -1.40 0.29 -12.68
N ILE A 240 -1.04 1.34 -11.96
CA ILE A 240 -0.04 2.31 -12.39
C ILE A 240 1.35 1.87 -11.92
N THR A 241 2.22 1.56 -12.86
CA THR A 241 3.60 1.19 -12.58
C THR A 241 4.43 2.43 -12.22
N VAL A 242 5.19 2.35 -11.11
CA VAL A 242 6.07 3.43 -10.62
C VAL A 242 7.41 2.78 -10.22
N ASP A 243 8.29 2.57 -11.19
CA ASP A 243 9.42 1.67 -11.05
C ASP A 243 10.75 2.19 -11.64
N GLY A 244 10.82 3.47 -11.97
CA GLY A 244 12.03 4.07 -12.57
C GLY A 244 12.37 3.52 -13.96
N GLY A 245 11.41 2.89 -14.62
CA GLY A 245 11.56 2.29 -15.95
C GLY A 245 12.04 0.82 -15.93
N LEU A 246 12.14 0.21 -14.74
CA LEU A 246 12.65 -1.17 -14.60
C LEU A 246 11.92 -2.17 -15.50
N THR A 247 10.60 -2.08 -15.63
CA THR A 247 9.81 -3.08 -16.36
C THR A 247 9.71 -2.85 -17.87
N ILE A 248 10.28 -1.77 -18.40
CA ILE A 248 10.34 -1.50 -19.84
C ILE A 248 11.66 -1.96 -20.49
N THR A 249 12.61 -2.40 -19.68
CA THR A 249 13.87 -3.02 -20.13
C THR A 249 13.75 -4.55 -20.17
N PHE A 250 14.61 -5.23 -20.96
CA PHE A 250 14.66 -6.70 -21.03
C PHE A 250 15.88 -7.26 -20.28
#